data_fba96e52cd00ced9dcb036d9e1eeb0a0
#
_entry.id   fba96e52cd00ced9dcb036d9e1eeb0a0
#
_cell.length_a   1.000
_cell.length_b   1.000
_cell.length_c   1.000
_cell.angle_alpha   90.00
_cell.angle_beta   90.00
_cell.angle_gamma   90.00
#
_symmetry.space_group_name_H-M   'P 1'
#
loop_
_entity.id
_entity.type
_entity.pdbx_description
1 polymer ?
#
loop_
_entity_poly.entity_id
_entity_poly.type
_entity_poly.pdbx_seq_one_letter_code
_entity_poly.pdbx_strand_id
1 'polypeptide(L)'
;MLRVPLTTLVTDATEDLHALDPGREIRRGTLTFQPRNGDEPADLEFVEGPLPDVMLKGDGSRLRQVVTNIVGNIHRYTPGDSPVEISVGVMPASISPESLARMSANDASMRYFIEAVDVSRSMQMGMNYAVVRFSDHGPGVPENSRSKIFERFYTADPSRARLKGGTGLGMAIAQSVVKAHKGFICATDSQGGGLTLTVVLPVAPLEPKIAVDEPPQDAKAERKAERNKAKQEKQQARQHKSK
;
A
#
# COMPACT_ATOMS: atom_id res chain seq x y z
N MET A 1 4.91 -0.95 17.61
CA MET A 1 4.43 -1.16 16.23
C MET A 1 5.64 -1.11 15.32
N LEU A 2 5.80 -2.12 14.48
CA LEU A 2 6.92 -2.23 13.54
C LEU A 2 6.64 -1.44 12.24
N ARG A 3 7.70 -1.17 11.48
CA ARG A 3 7.56 -0.67 10.10
C ARG A 3 7.29 -1.86 9.19
N VAL A 4 6.25 -1.76 8.38
CA VAL A 4 5.77 -2.84 7.52
C VAL A 4 5.78 -2.34 6.06
N PRO A 5 6.56 -2.96 5.17
CA PRO A 5 6.58 -2.59 3.77
C PRO A 5 5.27 -3.04 3.10
N LEU A 6 4.44 -2.06 2.70
CA LEU A 6 3.16 -2.31 2.06
C LEU A 6 3.34 -3.03 0.72
N THR A 7 4.36 -2.65 -0.04
CA THR A 7 4.68 -3.26 -1.33
C THR A 7 4.88 -4.77 -1.22
N THR A 8 5.59 -5.22 -0.18
CA THR A 8 5.78 -6.66 0.08
C THR A 8 4.45 -7.35 0.35
N LEU A 9 3.60 -6.76 1.20
CA LEU A 9 2.28 -7.35 1.51
C LEU A 9 1.42 -7.50 0.26
N VAL A 10 1.41 -6.51 -0.62
CA VAL A 10 0.64 -6.52 -1.87
C VAL A 10 1.24 -7.50 -2.87
N THR A 11 2.57 -7.58 -2.97
CA THR A 11 3.25 -8.54 -3.84
C THR A 11 2.96 -9.98 -3.42
N ASP A 12 3.14 -10.30 -2.14
CA ASP A 12 2.82 -11.63 -1.59
C ASP A 12 1.36 -12.02 -1.89
N ALA A 13 0.43 -11.08 -1.73
CA ALA A 13 -0.98 -11.33 -2.03
C ALA A 13 -1.25 -11.56 -3.52
N THR A 14 -0.51 -10.88 -4.39
CA THR A 14 -0.60 -11.12 -5.83
C THR A 14 -0.12 -12.52 -6.18
N GLU A 15 0.98 -12.97 -5.55
CA GLU A 15 1.50 -14.32 -5.71
C GLU A 15 0.53 -15.38 -5.17
N ASP A 16 -0.07 -15.14 -4.00
CA ASP A 16 -1.11 -16.00 -3.43
C ASP A 16 -2.31 -16.13 -4.39
N LEU A 17 -2.78 -15.03 -4.97
CA LEU A 17 -3.89 -15.05 -5.92
C LEU A 17 -3.53 -15.78 -7.21
N HIS A 18 -2.32 -15.58 -7.71
CA HIS A 18 -1.83 -16.29 -8.89
C HIS A 18 -1.69 -17.80 -8.65
N ALA A 19 -1.28 -18.20 -7.46
CA ALA A 19 -1.22 -19.61 -7.07
C ALA A 19 -2.62 -20.25 -6.97
N LEU A 20 -3.62 -19.50 -6.51
CA LEU A 20 -5.01 -19.96 -6.42
C LEU A 20 -5.70 -20.03 -7.79
N ASP A 21 -5.42 -19.08 -8.66
CA ASP A 21 -6.02 -18.89 -9.99
C ASP A 21 -4.91 -18.69 -11.04
N PRO A 22 -4.19 -19.71 -11.50
CA PRO A 22 -3.03 -19.57 -12.40
C PRO A 22 -3.36 -18.95 -13.78
N GLY A 23 -4.63 -19.01 -14.22
CA GLY A 23 -5.10 -18.41 -15.47
C GLY A 23 -5.56 -16.97 -15.35
N ARG A 24 -5.58 -16.41 -14.16
CA ARG A 24 -6.08 -15.05 -13.91
C ARG A 24 -5.05 -14.00 -14.33
N GLU A 25 -5.50 -13.06 -15.13
CA GLU A 25 -4.73 -11.84 -15.41
C GLU A 25 -4.73 -10.94 -14.16
N ILE A 26 -3.53 -10.61 -13.66
CA ILE A 26 -3.36 -9.72 -12.52
C ILE A 26 -2.49 -8.54 -12.95
N ARG A 27 -3.12 -7.36 -13.04
CA ARG A 27 -2.46 -6.10 -13.37
C ARG A 27 -2.09 -5.36 -12.10
N ARG A 28 -0.86 -4.90 -12.02
CA ARG A 28 -0.36 -4.13 -10.86
C ARG A 28 0.05 -2.74 -11.31
N GLY A 29 -0.12 -1.76 -10.43
CA GLY A 29 0.27 -0.40 -10.79
C GLY A 29 0.19 0.59 -9.65
N THR A 30 0.58 1.81 -9.98
CA THR A 30 0.49 2.96 -9.10
C THR A 30 -0.84 3.65 -9.27
N LEU A 31 -1.46 4.02 -8.16
CA LEU A 31 -2.60 4.91 -8.12
C LEU A 31 -2.09 6.33 -7.98
N THR A 32 -2.23 7.14 -9.01
CA THR A 32 -1.75 8.51 -9.03
C THR A 32 -2.85 9.49 -8.69
N PHE A 33 -2.49 10.50 -7.89
CA PHE A 33 -3.35 11.65 -7.55
C PHE A 33 -2.92 12.80 -8.44
N GLN A 34 -3.33 12.80 -9.70
CA GLN A 34 -2.94 13.83 -10.65
C GLN A 34 -3.91 15.01 -10.61
N PRO A 35 -3.44 16.24 -10.43
CA PRO A 35 -4.21 17.38 -10.86
C PRO A 35 -4.22 17.36 -12.39
N ARG A 36 -5.37 17.14 -13.03
CA ARG A 36 -5.53 17.48 -14.44
C ARG A 36 -5.34 19.00 -14.62
N ASN A 37 -4.77 19.40 -15.75
CA ASN A 37 -4.39 20.77 -16.07
C ASN A 37 -5.45 21.81 -15.64
N GLY A 38 -5.07 22.68 -14.74
CA GLY A 38 -5.66 23.95 -14.41
C GLY A 38 -6.94 23.92 -13.57
N ASP A 39 -8.08 23.47 -14.07
CA ASP A 39 -9.38 23.57 -13.39
C ASP A 39 -10.14 22.23 -13.29
N GLU A 40 -9.60 21.13 -13.81
CA GLU A 40 -10.25 19.84 -13.75
C GLU A 40 -9.93 19.08 -12.45
N PRO A 41 -10.88 18.28 -11.94
CA PRO A 41 -10.71 17.51 -10.71
C PRO A 41 -9.55 16.51 -10.82
N ALA A 42 -8.81 16.36 -9.72
CA ALA A 42 -7.82 15.31 -9.59
C ALA A 42 -8.53 13.96 -9.58
N ASP A 43 -8.37 13.19 -10.63
CA ASP A 43 -8.83 11.81 -10.68
C ASP A 43 -7.76 10.87 -10.12
N LEU A 44 -8.23 9.78 -9.53
CA LEU A 44 -7.35 8.66 -9.16
C LEU A 44 -7.16 7.80 -10.40
N GLU A 45 -5.99 7.88 -10.99
CA GLU A 45 -5.65 7.15 -12.20
C GLU A 45 -4.79 5.92 -11.88
N PHE A 46 -5.17 4.77 -12.45
CA PHE A 46 -4.36 3.57 -12.43
C PHE A 46 -3.30 3.66 -13.53
N VAL A 47 -2.03 3.56 -13.14
CA VAL A 47 -0.88 3.50 -14.06
C VAL A 47 -0.19 2.17 -13.84
N GLU A 48 -0.28 1.28 -14.83
CA GLU A 48 0.35 -0.03 -14.78
C GLU A 48 1.87 0.09 -14.67
N GLY A 49 2.47 -0.67 -13.75
CA GLY A 49 3.90 -0.61 -13.49
C GLY A 49 4.28 -1.06 -12.08
N PRO A 50 5.48 -0.70 -11.62
CA PRO A 50 5.94 -1.06 -10.29
C PRO A 50 5.11 -0.38 -9.20
N LEU A 51 4.91 -1.10 -8.10
CA LEU A 51 4.26 -0.54 -6.92
C LEU A 51 5.20 0.45 -6.21
N PRO A 52 4.67 1.56 -5.66
CA PRO A 52 5.47 2.52 -4.91
C PRO A 52 5.97 1.90 -3.60
N ASP A 53 7.18 2.28 -3.17
CA ASP A 53 7.73 1.86 -1.88
C ASP A 53 7.06 2.66 -0.74
N VAL A 54 6.20 2.00 0.01
CA VAL A 54 5.41 2.61 1.09
C VAL A 54 5.59 1.82 2.38
N MET A 55 5.95 2.52 3.45
CA MET A 55 6.11 1.94 4.77
C MET A 55 4.91 2.31 5.66
N LEU A 56 4.25 1.30 6.20
CA LEU A 56 3.20 1.45 7.20
C LEU A 56 3.77 1.26 8.62
N LYS A 57 3.07 1.80 9.61
CA LYS A 57 3.35 1.52 11.02
C LYS A 57 2.25 0.61 11.57
N GLY A 58 2.60 -0.65 11.88
CA GLY A 58 1.57 -1.58 12.29
C GLY A 58 2.06 -2.96 12.70
N ASP A 59 1.11 -3.88 12.75
CA ASP A 59 1.32 -5.31 12.91
C ASP A 59 1.29 -5.98 11.52
N GLY A 60 2.45 -6.42 11.04
CA GLY A 60 2.60 -7.02 9.72
C GLY A 60 1.76 -8.28 9.52
N SER A 61 1.60 -9.11 10.56
CA SER A 61 0.79 -10.34 10.49
C SER A 61 -0.68 -10.01 10.33
N ARG A 62 -1.17 -9.01 11.05
CA ARG A 62 -2.55 -8.53 10.95
C ARG A 62 -2.82 -7.86 9.60
N LEU A 63 -1.90 -7.03 9.12
CA LEU A 63 -2.03 -6.41 7.80
C LEU A 63 -1.98 -7.45 6.68
N ARG A 64 -1.14 -8.48 6.78
CA ARG A 64 -1.15 -9.63 5.87
C ARG A 64 -2.53 -10.32 5.87
N GLN A 65 -3.13 -10.52 7.04
CA GLN A 65 -4.48 -11.11 7.15
C GLN A 65 -5.54 -10.28 6.38
N VAL A 66 -5.44 -8.94 6.38
CA VAL A 66 -6.33 -8.09 5.57
C VAL A 66 -6.24 -8.46 4.10
N VAL A 67 -5.02 -8.50 3.58
CA VAL A 67 -4.78 -8.74 2.15
C VAL A 67 -5.18 -10.17 1.77
N THR A 68 -4.83 -11.16 2.59
CA THR A 68 -5.24 -12.57 2.38
C THR A 68 -6.77 -12.73 2.38
N ASN A 69 -7.49 -12.01 3.25
CA ASN A 69 -8.96 -12.05 3.25
C ASN A 69 -9.56 -11.43 1.98
N ILE A 70 -8.97 -10.35 1.47
CA ILE A 70 -9.40 -9.70 0.23
C ILE A 70 -9.16 -10.64 -0.96
N VAL A 71 -7.94 -11.17 -1.09
CA VAL A 71 -7.56 -12.12 -2.15
C VAL A 71 -8.42 -13.37 -2.12
N GLY A 72 -8.65 -13.93 -0.93
CA GLY A 72 -9.53 -15.08 -0.76
C GLY A 72 -10.98 -14.80 -1.16
N ASN A 73 -11.46 -13.58 -1.00
CA ASN A 73 -12.78 -13.18 -1.51
C ASN A 73 -12.79 -13.07 -3.03
N ILE A 74 -11.79 -12.45 -3.63
CA ILE A 74 -11.64 -12.39 -5.09
C ILE A 74 -11.67 -13.80 -5.68
N HIS A 75 -10.79 -14.69 -5.20
CA HIS A 75 -10.77 -16.10 -5.63
C HIS A 75 -12.13 -16.79 -5.50
N ARG A 76 -12.83 -16.56 -4.38
CA ARG A 76 -14.09 -17.24 -4.08
C ARG A 76 -15.28 -16.76 -4.89
N TYR A 77 -15.35 -15.45 -5.13
CA TYR A 77 -16.57 -14.83 -5.65
C TYR A 77 -16.47 -14.33 -7.09
N THR A 78 -15.26 -14.27 -7.66
CA THR A 78 -15.08 -13.93 -9.09
C THR A 78 -14.68 -15.17 -9.90
N PRO A 79 -15.04 -15.25 -11.19
CA PRO A 79 -14.53 -16.29 -12.08
C PRO A 79 -13.00 -16.31 -12.11
N GLY A 80 -12.39 -17.48 -12.22
CA GLY A 80 -10.94 -17.64 -12.16
C GLY A 80 -10.18 -17.06 -13.34
N ASP A 81 -10.86 -16.74 -14.43
CA ASP A 81 -10.38 -16.06 -15.64
C ASP A 81 -10.67 -14.55 -15.65
N SER A 82 -11.45 -14.06 -14.68
CA SER A 82 -11.77 -12.63 -14.57
C SER A 82 -10.54 -11.83 -14.14
N PRO A 83 -10.16 -10.75 -14.84
CA PRO A 83 -8.98 -9.97 -14.50
C PRO A 83 -9.12 -9.26 -13.15
N VAL A 84 -7.98 -8.96 -12.54
CA VAL A 84 -7.89 -8.21 -11.28
C VAL A 84 -6.83 -7.11 -11.42
N GLU A 85 -7.17 -5.92 -10.97
CA GLU A 85 -6.24 -4.79 -10.88
C GLU A 85 -5.91 -4.52 -9.41
N ILE A 86 -4.62 -4.41 -9.11
CA ILE A 86 -4.14 -4.08 -7.77
C ILE A 86 -3.27 -2.82 -7.86
N SER A 87 -3.69 -1.76 -7.19
CA SER A 87 -2.98 -0.49 -7.23
C SER A 87 -2.68 0.06 -5.84
N VAL A 88 -1.55 0.75 -5.73
CA VAL A 88 -1.11 1.42 -4.52
C VAL A 88 -0.77 2.87 -4.86
N GLY A 89 -1.31 3.81 -4.09
CA GLY A 89 -0.97 5.22 -4.16
C GLY A 89 -0.71 5.82 -2.79
N VAL A 90 -0.12 7.00 -2.78
CA VAL A 90 0.08 7.76 -1.55
C VAL A 90 -0.62 9.11 -1.70
N MET A 91 -1.63 9.33 -0.88
CA MET A 91 -2.28 10.63 -0.74
C MET A 91 -1.43 11.48 0.19
N PRO A 92 -0.84 12.59 -0.30
CA PRO A 92 0.04 13.41 0.51
C PRO A 92 -0.75 14.26 1.52
N ALA A 93 -0.15 14.52 2.68
CA ALA A 93 -0.70 15.41 3.69
C ALA A 93 -0.89 16.86 3.21
N SER A 94 -0.18 17.25 2.15
CA SER A 94 -0.25 18.57 1.53
C SER A 94 -1.38 18.74 0.53
N ILE A 95 -2.21 17.71 0.30
CA ILE A 95 -3.36 17.83 -0.61
C ILE A 95 -4.35 18.86 -0.04
N SER A 96 -4.80 19.79 -0.88
CA SER A 96 -5.69 20.87 -0.40
C SER A 96 -7.11 20.34 -0.14
N PRO A 97 -7.87 21.00 0.77
CA PRO A 97 -9.27 20.66 0.99
C PRO A 97 -10.12 20.72 -0.28
N GLU A 98 -9.82 21.66 -1.18
CA GLU A 98 -10.52 21.80 -2.45
C GLU A 98 -10.22 20.63 -3.39
N SER A 99 -8.97 20.16 -3.42
CA SER A 99 -8.58 18.97 -4.19
C SER A 99 -9.26 17.71 -3.66
N LEU A 100 -9.32 17.56 -2.34
CA LEU A 100 -10.06 16.47 -1.70
C LEU A 100 -11.55 16.49 -2.02
N ALA A 101 -12.18 17.67 -1.96
CA ALA A 101 -13.60 17.82 -2.29
C ALA A 101 -13.87 17.44 -3.75
N ARG A 102 -13.01 17.85 -4.67
CA ARG A 102 -13.09 17.48 -6.09
C ARG A 102 -12.90 15.98 -6.31
N MET A 103 -11.91 15.37 -5.67
CA MET A 103 -11.70 13.92 -5.72
C MET A 103 -12.92 13.15 -5.21
N SER A 104 -13.54 13.60 -4.12
CA SER A 104 -14.72 12.96 -3.54
C SER A 104 -15.95 13.06 -4.46
N ALA A 105 -16.03 14.05 -5.33
CA ALA A 105 -17.11 14.16 -6.30
C ALA A 105 -17.02 13.10 -7.40
N ASN A 106 -15.79 12.72 -7.78
CA ASN A 106 -15.55 11.81 -8.91
C ASN A 106 -15.24 10.37 -8.45
N ASP A 107 -14.85 10.16 -7.20
CA ASP A 107 -14.45 8.87 -6.67
C ASP A 107 -15.22 8.53 -5.39
N ALA A 108 -16.08 7.51 -5.49
CA ALA A 108 -16.94 7.09 -4.38
C ALA A 108 -16.13 6.60 -3.17
N SER A 109 -14.97 5.99 -3.36
CA SER A 109 -14.14 5.52 -2.24
C SER A 109 -13.50 6.69 -1.48
N MET A 110 -13.11 7.74 -2.18
CA MET A 110 -12.61 8.97 -1.55
C MET A 110 -13.71 9.72 -0.83
N ARG A 111 -14.93 9.73 -1.35
CA ARG A 111 -16.09 10.28 -0.65
C ARG A 111 -16.31 9.58 0.68
N TYR A 112 -16.40 8.26 0.68
CA TYR A 112 -16.58 7.47 1.91
C TYR A 112 -15.42 7.64 2.90
N PHE A 113 -14.19 7.75 2.39
CA PHE A 113 -13.03 8.02 3.24
C PHE A 113 -13.13 9.39 3.93
N ILE A 114 -13.46 10.44 3.18
CA ILE A 114 -13.57 11.80 3.72
C ILE A 114 -14.72 11.91 4.73
N GLU A 115 -15.84 11.24 4.50
CA GLU A 115 -16.98 11.17 5.43
C GLU A 115 -16.64 10.41 6.72
N ALA A 116 -15.80 9.36 6.63
CA ALA A 116 -15.49 8.48 7.76
C ALA A 116 -14.33 8.96 8.62
N VAL A 117 -13.44 9.80 8.10
CA VAL A 117 -12.21 10.24 8.76
C VAL A 117 -12.28 11.76 8.94
N ASP A 118 -11.89 12.25 10.12
CA ASP A 118 -11.61 13.67 10.33
C ASP A 118 -10.34 14.07 9.57
N VAL A 119 -10.50 14.22 8.26
CA VAL A 119 -9.41 14.51 7.32
C VAL A 119 -8.73 15.83 7.67
N SER A 120 -9.50 16.83 8.09
CA SER A 120 -8.95 18.12 8.51
C SER A 120 -7.93 17.97 9.61
N ARG A 121 -8.25 17.19 10.63
CA ARG A 121 -7.35 16.96 11.76
C ARG A 121 -6.13 16.13 11.36
N SER A 122 -6.31 15.10 10.55
CA SER A 122 -5.23 14.24 10.08
C SER A 122 -4.28 15.01 9.16
N MET A 123 -4.81 15.88 8.30
CA MET A 123 -4.00 16.72 7.42
C MET A 123 -3.23 17.81 8.19
N GLN A 124 -3.85 18.40 9.22
CA GLN A 124 -3.15 19.33 10.12
C GLN A 124 -1.98 18.69 10.85
N MET A 125 -2.04 17.38 11.09
CA MET A 125 -0.97 16.59 11.71
C MET A 125 0.12 16.15 10.70
N GLY A 126 0.00 16.50 9.43
CA GLY A 126 0.99 16.15 8.40
C GLY A 126 1.05 14.65 8.08
N MET A 127 -0.07 13.93 8.17
CA MET A 127 -0.12 12.49 7.87
C MET A 127 -0.39 12.23 6.40
N ASN A 128 0.46 11.42 5.77
CA ASN A 128 0.19 10.82 4.46
C ASN A 128 -0.63 9.54 4.64
N TYR A 129 -1.41 9.20 3.62
CA TYR A 129 -2.18 7.96 3.59
C TYR A 129 -1.82 7.11 2.38
N ALA A 130 -1.58 5.83 2.60
CA ALA A 130 -1.53 4.85 1.53
C ALA A 130 -2.96 4.46 1.15
N VAL A 131 -3.25 4.46 -0.14
CA VAL A 131 -4.51 3.98 -0.73
C VAL A 131 -4.19 2.73 -1.53
N VAL A 132 -4.80 1.61 -1.17
CA VAL A 132 -4.65 0.33 -1.86
C VAL A 132 -6.00 -0.06 -2.44
N ARG A 133 -6.05 -0.37 -3.72
CA ARG A 133 -7.26 -0.86 -4.39
C ARG A 133 -7.06 -2.26 -4.93
N PHE A 134 -8.08 -3.06 -4.73
CA PHE A 134 -8.24 -4.38 -5.35
C PHE A 134 -9.53 -4.32 -6.14
N SER A 135 -9.43 -4.24 -7.46
CA SER A 135 -10.58 -4.15 -8.36
C SER A 135 -10.72 -5.47 -9.11
N ASP A 136 -11.82 -6.19 -8.84
CA ASP A 136 -12.19 -7.36 -9.62
C ASP A 136 -13.24 -6.98 -10.69
N HIS A 137 -13.40 -7.83 -11.68
CA HIS A 137 -14.40 -7.70 -12.75
C HIS A 137 -15.38 -8.87 -12.72
N GLY A 138 -15.73 -9.29 -11.51
CA GLY A 138 -16.75 -10.33 -11.27
C GLY A 138 -18.18 -9.79 -11.31
N PRO A 139 -19.13 -10.49 -10.67
CA PRO A 139 -20.53 -10.09 -10.65
C PRO A 139 -20.82 -8.85 -9.80
N GLY A 140 -19.83 -8.37 -9.03
CA GLY A 140 -20.02 -7.24 -8.12
C GLY A 140 -20.89 -7.55 -6.92
N VAL A 141 -21.25 -6.49 -6.17
CA VAL A 141 -22.14 -6.54 -5.00
C VAL A 141 -23.15 -5.40 -5.12
N PRO A 142 -24.47 -5.68 -4.96
CA PRO A 142 -25.49 -4.64 -4.99
C PRO A 142 -25.18 -3.48 -4.03
N GLU A 143 -25.48 -2.26 -4.41
CA GLU A 143 -25.15 -1.04 -3.67
C GLU A 143 -25.59 -1.11 -2.19
N ASN A 144 -26.83 -1.54 -1.95
CA ASN A 144 -27.40 -1.70 -0.62
C ASN A 144 -26.75 -2.80 0.23
N SER A 145 -25.87 -3.59 -0.35
CA SER A 145 -25.13 -4.69 0.28
C SER A 145 -23.66 -4.40 0.50
N ARG A 146 -23.10 -3.35 -0.11
CA ARG A 146 -21.67 -3.04 -0.04
C ARG A 146 -21.17 -2.71 1.35
N SER A 147 -21.96 -2.03 2.15
CA SER A 147 -21.63 -1.80 3.58
C SER A 147 -21.76 -3.08 4.41
N LYS A 148 -22.70 -3.95 4.07
CA LYS A 148 -23.01 -5.17 4.80
C LYS A 148 -21.96 -6.26 4.64
N ILE A 149 -21.17 -6.25 3.55
CA ILE A 149 -20.10 -7.26 3.36
C ILE A 149 -19.05 -7.24 4.49
N PHE A 150 -18.99 -6.15 5.27
CA PHE A 150 -18.13 -6.01 6.44
C PHE A 150 -18.80 -6.45 7.73
N GLU A 151 -20.07 -6.83 7.72
CA GLU A 151 -20.76 -7.40 8.88
C GLU A 151 -20.36 -8.87 9.06
N ARG A 152 -20.33 -9.31 10.31
CA ARG A 152 -20.00 -10.72 10.63
C ARG A 152 -21.07 -11.65 10.08
N PHE A 153 -20.65 -12.75 9.48
CA PHE A 153 -21.51 -13.80 8.92
C PHE A 153 -22.37 -13.35 7.72
N TYR A 154 -22.16 -12.13 7.24
CA TYR A 154 -22.86 -11.66 6.05
C TYR A 154 -22.27 -12.30 4.77
N THR A 155 -23.15 -12.76 3.90
CA THR A 155 -22.84 -13.27 2.58
C THR A 155 -23.87 -12.74 1.59
N ALA A 156 -23.44 -12.07 0.54
CA ALA A 156 -24.35 -11.53 -0.49
C ALA A 156 -25.09 -12.64 -1.27
N ASP A 157 -24.48 -13.84 -1.36
CA ASP A 157 -25.07 -15.03 -1.95
C ASP A 157 -24.84 -16.26 -1.04
N PRO A 158 -25.80 -16.59 -0.17
CA PRO A 158 -25.69 -17.72 0.76
C PRO A 158 -25.56 -19.08 0.08
N SER A 159 -26.03 -19.24 -1.16
CA SER A 159 -25.91 -20.48 -1.91
C SER A 159 -24.48 -20.72 -2.39
N ARG A 160 -23.85 -19.70 -2.97
CA ARG A 160 -22.43 -19.73 -3.36
C ARG A 160 -21.51 -19.85 -2.15
N ALA A 161 -21.82 -19.15 -1.06
CA ALA A 161 -21.01 -19.20 0.15
C ALA A 161 -20.92 -20.62 0.73
N ARG A 162 -22.03 -21.36 0.76
CA ARG A 162 -22.05 -22.75 1.21
C ARG A 162 -21.23 -23.69 0.32
N LEU A 163 -21.31 -23.53 -0.99
CA LEU A 163 -20.57 -24.35 -1.95
C LEU A 163 -19.05 -24.09 -1.90
N LYS A 164 -18.63 -22.86 -1.64
CA LYS A 164 -17.23 -22.44 -1.64
C LYS A 164 -16.61 -22.23 -0.25
N GLY A 165 -17.29 -22.68 0.82
CA GLY A 165 -16.77 -22.66 2.19
C GLY A 165 -16.56 -21.27 2.82
N GLY A 166 -17.36 -20.28 2.41
CA GLY A 166 -17.28 -18.94 2.95
C GLY A 166 -17.92 -18.81 4.33
N THR A 167 -17.16 -18.37 5.34
CA THR A 167 -17.67 -18.15 6.72
C THR A 167 -18.34 -16.80 6.94
N GLY A 168 -18.24 -15.87 5.99
CA GLY A 168 -18.71 -14.48 6.16
C GLY A 168 -17.92 -13.67 7.19
N LEU A 169 -16.74 -14.15 7.62
CA LEU A 169 -15.92 -13.48 8.64
C LEU A 169 -14.75 -12.68 8.05
N GLY A 170 -14.29 -13.03 6.84
CA GLY A 170 -13.07 -12.46 6.28
C GLY A 170 -13.08 -10.94 6.16
N MET A 171 -14.14 -10.36 5.62
CA MET A 171 -14.25 -8.91 5.46
C MET A 171 -14.49 -8.18 6.79
N ALA A 172 -15.21 -8.77 7.73
CA ALA A 172 -15.38 -8.22 9.07
C ALA A 172 -14.03 -8.17 9.84
N ILE A 173 -13.20 -9.21 9.69
CA ILE A 173 -11.84 -9.25 10.24
C ILE A 173 -10.97 -8.17 9.56
N ALA A 174 -11.00 -8.08 8.22
CA ALA A 174 -10.25 -7.07 7.48
C ALA A 174 -10.62 -5.66 7.96
N GLN A 175 -11.90 -5.34 8.08
CA GLN A 175 -12.35 -4.04 8.59
C GLN A 175 -11.87 -3.79 10.03
N SER A 176 -11.97 -4.77 10.92
CA SER A 176 -11.53 -4.65 12.31
C SER A 176 -10.01 -4.36 12.40
N VAL A 177 -9.21 -5.06 11.60
CA VAL A 177 -7.76 -4.85 11.55
C VAL A 177 -7.42 -3.47 10.98
N VAL A 178 -8.05 -3.06 9.87
CA VAL A 178 -7.84 -1.75 9.26
C VAL A 178 -8.19 -0.63 10.24
N LYS A 179 -9.33 -0.73 10.94
CA LYS A 179 -9.72 0.23 12.00
C LYS A 179 -8.72 0.27 13.15
N ALA A 180 -8.21 -0.88 13.59
CA ALA A 180 -7.17 -0.95 14.64
C ALA A 180 -5.86 -0.25 14.22
N HIS A 181 -5.59 -0.17 12.92
CA HIS A 181 -4.48 0.58 12.32
C HIS A 181 -4.83 2.03 11.97
N LYS A 182 -5.96 2.55 12.48
CA LYS A 182 -6.46 3.91 12.20
C LYS A 182 -6.71 4.17 10.72
N GLY A 183 -7.04 3.12 9.99
CA GLY A 183 -7.34 3.15 8.56
C GLY A 183 -8.84 3.05 8.29
N PHE A 184 -9.16 3.00 7.01
CA PHE A 184 -10.49 2.92 6.46
C PHE A 184 -10.55 1.85 5.36
N ILE A 185 -11.67 1.15 5.24
CA ILE A 185 -11.94 0.21 4.16
C ILE A 185 -13.37 0.38 3.66
N CYS A 186 -13.54 0.41 2.35
CA CYS A 186 -14.85 0.44 1.71
C CYS A 186 -14.90 -0.43 0.45
N ALA A 187 -16.13 -0.61 -0.04
CA ALA A 187 -16.44 -1.33 -1.26
C ALA A 187 -17.22 -0.43 -2.21
N THR A 188 -16.80 -0.37 -3.47
CA THR A 188 -17.43 0.40 -4.55
C THR A 188 -17.51 -0.44 -5.82
N ASP A 189 -18.20 0.04 -6.86
CA ASP A 189 -18.17 -0.63 -8.15
C ASP A 189 -16.79 -0.49 -8.81
N SER A 190 -16.40 -1.53 -9.53
CA SER A 190 -15.30 -1.43 -10.48
C SER A 190 -15.80 -0.81 -11.79
N GLN A 191 -14.96 -0.03 -12.45
CA GLN A 191 -15.23 0.45 -13.78
C GLN A 191 -15.37 -0.74 -14.74
N GLY A 192 -16.49 -0.82 -15.46
CA GLY A 192 -16.80 -1.96 -16.33
C GLY A 192 -17.47 -3.15 -15.62
N GLY A 193 -17.79 -3.03 -14.33
CA GLY A 193 -18.46 -4.07 -13.52
C GLY A 193 -17.49 -4.77 -12.57
N GLY A 194 -18.03 -5.34 -11.49
CA GLY A 194 -17.26 -5.98 -10.42
C GLY A 194 -17.23 -5.18 -9.13
N LEU A 195 -16.29 -5.52 -8.24
CA LEU A 195 -16.14 -4.90 -6.93
C LEU A 195 -14.73 -4.33 -6.75
N THR A 196 -14.64 -3.08 -6.35
CA THR A 196 -13.39 -2.46 -5.89
C THR A 196 -13.39 -2.35 -4.36
N LEU A 197 -12.43 -3.03 -3.73
CA LEU A 197 -12.13 -2.86 -2.30
C LEU A 197 -11.00 -1.85 -2.16
N THR A 198 -11.28 -0.74 -1.47
CA THR A 198 -10.29 0.31 -1.20
C THR A 198 -9.92 0.29 0.27
N VAL A 199 -8.63 0.15 0.56
CA VAL A 199 -8.04 0.21 1.91
C VAL A 199 -7.19 1.45 2.02
N VAL A 200 -7.44 2.27 3.02
CA VAL A 200 -6.67 3.50 3.31
C VAL A 200 -6.00 3.34 4.67
N LEU A 201 -4.69 3.53 4.72
CA LEU A 201 -3.89 3.36 5.93
C LEU A 201 -2.91 4.53 6.11
N PRO A 202 -2.70 5.03 7.34
CA PRO A 202 -1.70 6.06 7.59
C PRO A 202 -0.29 5.53 7.28
N VAL A 203 0.49 6.33 6.56
CA VAL A 203 1.88 6.04 6.21
C VAL A 203 2.79 6.34 7.40
N ALA A 204 3.75 5.48 7.67
CA ALA A 204 4.76 5.76 8.68
C ALA A 204 5.53 7.03 8.30
N PRO A 205 5.77 7.97 9.25
CA PRO A 205 6.63 9.10 8.99
C PRO A 205 7.99 8.63 8.44
N LEU A 206 8.51 9.34 7.46
CA LEU A 206 9.89 9.12 7.04
C LEU A 206 10.78 9.37 8.26
N GLU A 207 11.58 8.40 8.63
CA GLU A 207 12.64 8.68 9.57
C GLU A 207 13.55 9.74 8.93
N PRO A 208 13.91 10.81 9.68
CA PRO A 208 14.94 11.70 9.17
C PRO A 208 16.12 10.79 8.82
N LYS A 209 16.59 10.84 7.59
CA LYS A 209 17.90 10.26 7.27
C LYS A 209 18.84 10.94 8.24
N ILE A 210 19.28 10.21 9.26
CA ILE A 210 20.43 10.63 10.06
C ILE A 210 21.49 10.76 8.98
N ALA A 211 21.85 12.01 8.65
CA ALA A 211 23.03 12.25 7.85
C ALA A 211 24.12 11.51 8.64
N VAL A 212 24.56 10.38 8.12
CA VAL A 212 25.79 9.77 8.58
C VAL A 212 26.78 10.84 8.22
N ASP A 213 27.21 11.63 9.22
CA ASP A 213 28.27 12.59 9.04
C ASP A 213 29.38 11.85 8.29
N GLU A 214 29.52 12.15 7.01
CA GLU A 214 30.74 11.70 6.33
C GLU A 214 31.89 12.21 7.18
N PRO A 215 32.77 11.33 7.62
CA PRO A 215 33.90 11.77 8.45
C PRO A 215 34.56 12.94 7.71
N PRO A 216 34.85 14.06 8.40
CA PRO A 216 35.34 15.26 7.79
C PRO A 216 36.46 14.90 6.81
N GLN A 217 36.47 15.58 5.66
CA GLN A 217 37.45 15.24 4.59
C GLN A 217 38.87 15.20 5.11
N ASP A 218 39.17 15.94 6.20
CA ASP A 218 40.42 15.95 6.91
C ASP A 218 40.77 14.57 7.53
N ALA A 219 39.79 13.83 8.05
CA ALA A 219 40.06 12.50 8.65
C ALA A 219 40.40 11.45 7.57
N LYS A 220 39.88 11.61 6.31
CA LYS A 220 40.29 10.77 5.18
C LYS A 220 41.72 11.11 4.73
N ALA A 221 42.10 12.39 4.79
CA ALA A 221 43.45 12.85 4.43
C ALA A 221 44.48 12.39 5.48
N GLU A 222 44.16 12.50 6.75
CA GLU A 222 45.06 12.04 7.85
C GLU A 222 45.29 10.52 7.79
N ARG A 223 44.27 9.71 7.64
CA ARG A 223 44.40 8.24 7.47
C ARG A 223 45.23 7.86 6.26
N LYS A 224 45.12 8.63 5.16
CA LYS A 224 45.93 8.41 3.94
C LYS A 224 47.39 8.80 4.17
N ALA A 225 47.65 9.88 4.92
CA ALA A 225 48.97 10.33 5.29
C ALA A 225 49.69 9.31 6.23
N GLU A 226 49.01 8.83 7.28
CA GLU A 226 49.52 7.80 8.18
C GLU A 226 49.84 6.49 7.44
N ARG A 227 48.98 6.07 6.51
CA ARG A 227 49.18 4.84 5.72
C ARG A 227 50.39 4.97 4.78
N ASN A 228 50.63 6.16 4.26
CA ASN A 228 51.79 6.42 3.41
C ASN A 228 53.08 6.48 4.25
N LYS A 229 53.03 7.08 5.45
CA LYS A 229 54.17 7.13 6.38
C LYS A 229 54.59 5.71 6.83
N ALA A 230 53.61 4.88 7.21
CA ALA A 230 53.87 3.49 7.60
C ALA A 230 54.44 2.63 6.42
N LYS A 231 54.08 2.94 5.18
CA LYS A 231 54.66 2.27 4.00
C LYS A 231 56.11 2.69 3.78
N GLN A 232 56.45 3.97 3.96
CA GLN A 232 57.83 4.48 3.83
C GLN A 232 58.74 3.91 4.89
N GLU A 233 58.27 3.87 6.15
CA GLU A 233 59.06 3.28 7.27
C GLU A 233 59.34 1.79 7.02
N LYS A 234 58.37 1.02 6.52
CA LYS A 234 58.56 -0.39 6.15
C LYS A 234 59.55 -0.57 4.99
N GLN A 235 59.57 0.36 4.04
CA GLN A 235 60.51 0.30 2.91
C GLN A 235 61.93 0.63 3.33
N GLN A 236 62.12 1.62 4.22
CA GLN A 236 63.45 1.96 4.81
C GLN A 236 64.00 0.85 5.68
N ALA A 237 63.14 0.22 6.50
CA ALA A 237 63.54 -0.92 7.33
C ALA A 237 63.95 -2.15 6.51
N ARG A 238 63.40 -2.34 5.32
CA ARG A 238 63.82 -3.42 4.39
C ARG A 238 65.17 -3.14 3.71
N GLN A 239 65.49 -1.88 3.40
CA GLN A 239 66.77 -1.50 2.79
C GLN A 239 67.95 -1.56 3.81
N HIS A 240 67.66 -1.36 5.12
CA HIS A 240 68.69 -1.46 6.18
C HIS A 240 69.04 -2.91 6.56
N LYS A 241 68.18 -3.89 6.26
CA LYS A 241 68.45 -5.32 6.50
C LYS A 241 69.17 -6.04 5.34
N SER A 242 69.46 -5.33 4.27
CA SER A 242 70.07 -5.90 3.06
C SER A 242 71.51 -5.38 2.81
N LYS A 243 72.10 -4.72 3.82
CA LYS A 243 73.51 -4.40 3.94
C LYS A 243 74.09 -5.16 5.14
#